data_48d35ffe078d7082189b3a341fe3a742
#
_entry.id   48d35ffe078d7082189b3a341fe3a742
#
_cell.length_a   1.000
_cell.length_b   1.000
_cell.length_c   1.000
_cell.angle_alpha   90.00
_cell.angle_beta   90.00
_cell.angle_gamma   90.00
#
_symmetry.space_group_name_H-M   'P 1'
#
loop_
_entity.id
_entity.type
_entity.pdbx_description
1 polymer ?
#
loop_
_entity_poly.entity_id
_entity_poly.type
_entity_poly.pdbx_seq_one_letter_code
_entity_poly.pdbx_strand_id
1 'polypeptide(L)'
;MGRATAKPINSMETILIVASSGRMLAQAATNAGLKPLVIDLFADLDTQGYALDFRQVKSLAEQDLAPAVDYFIERYAVTHVIYGSGFECYPESLCYLNSRLILLGNHPDVFARQLDKQAFFSTLAQLNIPHPEVVFSAPGCSGDWLLKPMQGQGGVGIKRYYAGGGAKAAVYWQKFQAGTQHSALFLADGEQVQVIGFNTQWSVRLSETQEFVFSGVINSVGLSSQHKAEITGWLKQMVPVFALKGLNSLDFIHADGCSYVLEINPRPSASMQLYDEDLLIRHVGATSVALPSEAGRLQSPLQSLTKQSENTGYQIVYAERDLIIPDHFEWPDWCMDLPKSGDMCRTGQPICSIIAHQNNSRSVVEQLLTKQQLIISQLERF
;
A
#
# COMPACT_ATOMS: atom_id res chain seq x y z
N MET A 1 24.96 14.40 22.00
CA MET A 1 24.29 14.33 20.72
C MET A 1 22.94 15.03 20.87
N GLY A 2 22.79 16.22 20.28
CA GLY A 2 21.56 17.01 20.41
C GLY A 2 20.42 16.38 19.59
N ARG A 3 19.28 16.16 20.23
CA ARG A 3 18.03 15.82 19.53
C ARG A 3 17.68 16.96 18.61
N ALA A 4 17.59 16.71 17.29
CA ALA A 4 17.04 17.67 16.35
C ALA A 4 15.59 17.95 16.76
N THR A 5 15.28 19.20 17.06
CA THR A 5 13.91 19.65 17.32
C THR A 5 13.15 19.62 16.00
N ALA A 6 12.03 18.86 15.96
CA ALA A 6 11.18 18.79 14.81
C ALA A 6 10.68 20.19 14.41
N LYS A 7 10.91 20.58 13.15
CA LYS A 7 10.32 21.82 12.59
C LYS A 7 8.81 21.60 12.43
N PRO A 8 7.96 22.61 12.70
CA PRO A 8 6.53 22.52 12.44
C PRO A 8 6.28 22.26 10.93
N ILE A 9 5.22 21.53 10.61
CA ILE A 9 4.86 21.10 9.24
C ILE A 9 4.84 22.26 8.25
N ASN A 10 4.42 23.45 8.67
CA ASN A 10 4.43 24.69 7.87
C ASN A 10 5.83 25.19 7.46
N SER A 11 6.91 24.60 7.99
CA SER A 11 8.30 24.91 7.63
C SER A 11 9.00 23.76 6.90
N MET A 12 8.31 22.62 6.67
CA MET A 12 8.85 21.48 5.94
C MET A 12 8.68 21.72 4.44
N GLU A 13 9.75 22.04 3.76
CA GLU A 13 9.76 22.28 2.31
C GLU A 13 10.01 20.99 1.54
N THR A 14 10.91 20.14 2.04
CA THR A 14 11.31 18.87 1.42
C THR A 14 10.95 17.68 2.30
N ILE A 15 10.57 16.58 1.67
CA ILE A 15 10.27 15.32 2.33
C ILE A 15 10.88 14.16 1.57
N LEU A 16 11.51 13.22 2.28
CA LEU A 16 11.99 11.97 1.68
C LEU A 16 10.85 10.96 1.60
N ILE A 17 10.71 10.33 0.45
CA ILE A 17 9.76 9.26 0.19
C ILE A 17 10.57 8.01 -0.18
N VAL A 18 10.29 6.90 0.50
CA VAL A 18 10.95 5.61 0.25
C VAL A 18 9.88 4.53 0.08
N ALA A 19 9.86 3.88 -1.08
CA ALA A 19 8.87 2.83 -1.38
C ALA A 19 9.35 1.90 -2.50
N SER A 20 8.67 0.77 -2.72
CA SER A 20 8.86 -0.02 -3.95
C SER A 20 8.52 0.80 -5.19
N SER A 21 7.37 1.50 -5.21
CA SER A 21 7.03 2.56 -6.16
C SER A 21 6.70 3.83 -5.38
N GLY A 22 7.40 4.90 -5.65
CA GLY A 22 7.28 6.19 -4.97
C GLY A 22 6.22 7.12 -5.57
N ARG A 23 5.75 6.84 -6.79
CA ARG A 23 4.92 7.72 -7.60
C ARG A 23 3.70 8.29 -6.87
N MET A 24 2.88 7.41 -6.26
CA MET A 24 1.65 7.83 -5.57
C MET A 24 1.92 8.83 -4.44
N LEU A 25 2.94 8.57 -3.62
CA LEU A 25 3.32 9.45 -2.51
C LEU A 25 3.99 10.73 -2.99
N ALA A 26 4.79 10.66 -4.06
CA ALA A 26 5.42 11.83 -4.68
C ALA A 26 4.38 12.78 -5.27
N GLN A 27 3.40 12.26 -6.01
CA GLN A 27 2.27 13.03 -6.52
C GLN A 27 1.48 13.69 -5.39
N ALA A 28 1.13 12.93 -4.34
CA ALA A 28 0.41 13.46 -3.19
C ALA A 28 1.22 14.54 -2.44
N ALA A 29 2.54 14.38 -2.33
CA ALA A 29 3.41 15.39 -1.72
C ALA A 29 3.47 16.67 -2.56
N THR A 30 3.60 16.56 -3.88
CA THR A 30 3.59 17.70 -4.81
C THR A 30 2.25 18.44 -4.76
N ASN A 31 1.13 17.72 -4.77
CA ASN A 31 -0.21 18.30 -4.64
C ASN A 31 -0.38 19.03 -3.30
N ALA A 32 0.27 18.55 -2.25
CA ALA A 32 0.31 19.19 -0.94
C ALA A 32 1.30 20.36 -0.83
N GLY A 33 1.96 20.75 -1.92
CA GLY A 33 2.94 21.85 -1.96
C GLY A 33 4.31 21.51 -1.37
N LEU A 34 4.61 20.24 -1.12
CA LEU A 34 5.91 19.75 -0.69
C LEU A 34 6.80 19.44 -1.89
N LYS A 35 8.13 19.43 -1.67
CA LYS A 35 9.14 19.04 -2.65
C LYS A 35 9.62 17.62 -2.33
N PRO A 36 9.10 16.58 -2.96
CA PRO A 36 9.48 15.20 -2.66
C PRO A 36 10.88 14.87 -3.19
N LEU A 37 11.67 14.21 -2.35
CA LEU A 37 12.90 13.49 -2.69
C LEU A 37 12.52 12.00 -2.69
N VAL A 38 12.81 11.27 -3.75
CA VAL A 38 12.27 9.92 -3.92
C VAL A 38 13.37 8.87 -4.04
N ILE A 39 13.23 7.80 -3.29
CA ILE A 39 13.98 6.55 -3.45
C ILE A 39 12.99 5.43 -3.76
N ASP A 40 13.10 4.81 -4.93
CA ASP A 40 12.27 3.67 -5.29
C ASP A 40 13.00 2.65 -6.19
N LEU A 41 12.28 1.59 -6.59
CA LEU A 41 12.86 0.48 -7.37
C LEU A 41 12.72 0.65 -8.88
N PHE A 42 11.75 1.44 -9.37
CA PHE A 42 11.34 1.44 -10.77
C PHE A 42 11.85 2.64 -11.56
N ALA A 43 11.99 3.79 -10.94
CA ALA A 43 12.40 5.01 -11.64
C ALA A 43 11.44 5.45 -12.75
N ASP A 44 10.15 5.27 -12.51
CA ASP A 44 9.10 5.63 -13.46
C ASP A 44 9.18 7.09 -13.89
N LEU A 45 8.82 7.38 -15.13
CA LEU A 45 8.93 8.73 -15.71
C LEU A 45 8.11 9.76 -14.94
N ASP A 46 6.90 9.40 -14.55
CA ASP A 46 6.01 10.28 -13.78
C ASP A 46 6.48 10.42 -12.33
N THR A 47 7.07 9.39 -11.70
CA THR A 47 7.74 9.53 -10.40
C THR A 47 8.83 10.60 -10.45
N GLN A 48 9.69 10.55 -11.48
CA GLN A 48 10.74 11.54 -11.69
C GLN A 48 10.18 12.93 -11.97
N GLY A 49 9.02 13.02 -12.66
CA GLY A 49 8.33 14.29 -12.94
C GLY A 49 7.82 15.00 -11.68
N TYR A 50 7.42 14.25 -10.65
CA TYR A 50 7.00 14.81 -9.36
C TYR A 50 8.16 15.09 -8.41
N ALA A 51 9.27 14.35 -8.53
CA ALA A 51 10.38 14.45 -7.58
C ALA A 51 11.26 15.67 -7.83
N LEU A 52 11.66 16.35 -6.74
CA LEU A 52 12.73 17.36 -6.78
C LEU A 52 14.07 16.74 -7.15
N ASP A 53 14.37 15.57 -6.60
CA ASP A 53 15.51 14.72 -6.95
C ASP A 53 15.13 13.26 -6.65
N PHE A 54 15.83 12.33 -7.29
CA PHE A 54 15.42 10.94 -7.34
C PHE A 54 16.61 9.99 -7.33
N ARG A 55 16.48 8.85 -6.67
CA ARG A 55 17.46 7.75 -6.67
C ARG A 55 16.75 6.41 -6.83
N GLN A 56 17.14 5.67 -7.87
CA GLN A 56 16.75 4.28 -8.04
C GLN A 56 17.68 3.37 -7.22
N VAL A 57 17.10 2.41 -6.51
CA VAL A 57 17.83 1.40 -5.74
C VAL A 57 17.44 -0.01 -6.21
N LYS A 58 18.31 -0.99 -5.98
CA LYS A 58 18.06 -2.38 -6.38
C LYS A 58 17.04 -3.07 -5.48
N SER A 59 17.05 -2.74 -4.21
CA SER A 59 16.12 -3.24 -3.20
C SER A 59 15.97 -2.22 -2.07
N LEU A 60 14.99 -2.42 -1.19
CA LEU A 60 14.84 -1.62 0.02
C LEU A 60 15.67 -2.17 1.19
N ALA A 61 16.53 -3.17 0.97
CA ALA A 61 17.48 -3.61 1.97
C ALA A 61 18.41 -2.46 2.38
N GLU A 62 18.79 -2.39 3.66
CA GLU A 62 19.58 -1.30 4.22
C GLU A 62 20.85 -1.00 3.39
N GLN A 63 21.56 -2.04 2.98
CA GLN A 63 22.79 -1.92 2.20
C GLN A 63 22.62 -1.22 0.83
N ASP A 64 21.45 -1.39 0.17
CA ASP A 64 21.13 -0.73 -1.09
C ASP A 64 20.52 0.66 -0.88
N LEU A 65 19.82 0.84 0.26
CA LEU A 65 19.08 2.05 0.59
C LEU A 65 19.97 3.14 1.21
N ALA A 66 20.88 2.77 2.13
CA ALA A 66 21.64 3.71 2.95
C ALA A 66 22.43 4.75 2.13
N PRO A 67 23.14 4.40 1.04
CA PRO A 67 23.86 5.39 0.24
C PRO A 67 22.96 6.48 -0.38
N ALA A 68 21.72 6.12 -0.76
CA ALA A 68 20.76 7.06 -1.32
C ALA A 68 20.16 7.96 -0.24
N VAL A 69 19.89 7.42 0.95
CA VAL A 69 19.43 8.20 2.11
C VAL A 69 20.48 9.21 2.56
N ASP A 70 21.75 8.78 2.70
CA ASP A 70 22.85 9.66 3.09
C ASP A 70 23.06 10.77 2.07
N TYR A 71 22.99 10.46 0.77
CA TYR A 71 23.05 11.47 -0.28
C TYR A 71 21.98 12.56 -0.10
N PHE A 72 20.74 12.20 0.18
CA PHE A 72 19.67 13.18 0.36
C PHE A 72 19.80 13.98 1.66
N ILE A 73 20.27 13.36 2.74
CA ILE A 73 20.55 14.07 4.01
C ILE A 73 21.65 15.11 3.79
N GLU A 74 22.76 14.73 3.14
CA GLU A 74 23.91 15.61 2.91
C GLU A 74 23.58 16.77 1.95
N ARG A 75 22.84 16.47 0.87
CA ARG A 75 22.58 17.45 -0.19
C ARG A 75 21.42 18.41 0.14
N TYR A 76 20.37 17.91 0.78
CA TYR A 76 19.13 18.69 0.99
C TYR A 76 18.81 18.95 2.45
N ALA A 77 19.61 18.47 3.38
CA ALA A 77 19.35 18.55 4.82
C ALA A 77 17.95 18.06 5.19
N VAL A 78 17.44 17.05 4.46
CA VAL A 78 16.12 16.48 4.71
C VAL A 78 16.09 15.83 6.09
N THR A 79 14.99 16.04 6.81
CA THR A 79 14.84 15.59 8.20
C THR A 79 13.69 14.61 8.42
N HIS A 80 12.77 14.52 7.45
CA HIS A 80 11.56 13.70 7.57
C HIS A 80 11.48 12.70 6.42
N VAL A 81 10.97 11.51 6.73
CA VAL A 81 10.74 10.45 5.75
C VAL A 81 9.35 9.85 5.89
N ILE A 82 8.67 9.65 4.75
CA ILE A 82 7.47 8.82 4.61
C ILE A 82 7.87 7.55 3.88
N TYR A 83 7.38 6.41 4.35
CA TYR A 83 7.57 5.14 3.65
C TYR A 83 6.27 4.61 3.07
N GLY A 84 6.40 3.91 1.94
CA GLY A 84 5.30 3.23 1.25
C GLY A 84 5.42 1.71 1.33
N SER A 85 5.00 1.03 0.25
CA SER A 85 5.09 -0.43 0.10
C SER A 85 6.53 -0.92 -0.05
N GLY A 86 6.78 -2.19 0.28
CA GLY A 86 8.06 -2.89 0.07
C GLY A 86 8.81 -3.24 1.34
N PHE A 87 8.55 -2.55 2.43
CA PHE A 87 9.22 -2.80 3.71
C PHE A 87 8.75 -4.10 4.40
N GLU A 88 7.69 -4.71 3.92
CA GLU A 88 7.24 -6.03 4.38
C GLU A 88 8.32 -7.11 4.18
N CYS A 89 9.19 -6.92 3.18
CA CYS A 89 10.34 -7.80 2.94
C CYS A 89 11.64 -7.32 3.62
N TYR A 90 11.67 -6.07 4.11
CA TYR A 90 12.86 -5.41 4.67
C TYR A 90 12.50 -4.59 5.92
N PRO A 91 11.89 -5.18 6.95
CA PRO A 91 11.43 -4.42 8.12
C PRO A 91 12.59 -3.77 8.90
N GLU A 92 13.79 -4.34 8.85
CA GLU A 92 15.01 -3.79 9.45
C GLU A 92 15.40 -2.43 8.86
N SER A 93 15.10 -2.20 7.59
CA SER A 93 15.38 -0.92 6.92
C SER A 93 14.51 0.23 7.46
N LEU A 94 13.35 -0.06 8.04
CA LEU A 94 12.58 0.96 8.77
C LEU A 94 13.29 1.39 10.06
N CYS A 95 13.96 0.47 10.77
CA CYS A 95 14.77 0.81 11.93
C CYS A 95 15.93 1.74 11.53
N TYR A 96 16.60 1.44 10.41
CA TYR A 96 17.63 2.31 9.84
C TYR A 96 17.08 3.71 9.53
N LEU A 97 15.98 3.83 8.78
CA LEU A 97 15.35 5.12 8.46
C LEU A 97 14.99 5.90 9.73
N ASN A 98 14.38 5.25 10.71
CA ASN A 98 13.99 5.86 11.98
C ASN A 98 15.20 6.31 12.84
N SER A 99 16.38 5.72 12.65
CA SER A 99 17.62 6.14 13.31
C SER A 99 18.23 7.40 12.69
N ARG A 100 17.90 7.67 11.41
CA ARG A 100 18.51 8.76 10.62
C ARG A 100 17.58 9.96 10.46
N LEU A 101 16.29 9.73 10.40
CA LEU A 101 15.26 10.71 10.06
C LEU A 101 14.05 10.59 10.99
N ILE A 102 13.21 11.63 11.01
CA ILE A 102 11.90 11.57 11.66
C ILE A 102 10.98 10.77 10.75
N LEU A 103 10.61 9.56 11.18
CA LEU A 103 9.74 8.67 10.44
C LEU A 103 8.29 9.12 10.59
N LEU A 104 7.65 9.48 9.48
CA LEU A 104 6.24 9.82 9.41
C LEU A 104 5.46 8.57 8.96
N GLY A 105 4.90 7.85 9.92
CA GLY A 105 4.23 6.56 9.74
C GLY A 105 4.20 5.76 11.03
N ASN A 106 3.87 4.48 10.91
CA ASN A 106 3.99 3.57 12.03
C ASN A 106 5.45 3.35 12.40
N HIS A 107 5.74 3.37 13.72
CA HIS A 107 7.07 3.06 14.24
C HIS A 107 7.50 1.63 13.81
N PRO A 108 8.81 1.37 13.60
CA PRO A 108 9.28 0.03 13.21
C PRO A 108 8.75 -1.13 14.06
N ASP A 109 8.62 -0.94 15.39
CA ASP A 109 8.06 -1.95 16.29
C ASP A 109 6.57 -2.23 16.02
N VAL A 110 5.81 -1.20 15.64
CA VAL A 110 4.40 -1.34 15.25
C VAL A 110 4.30 -2.10 13.94
N PHE A 111 5.16 -1.76 12.99
CA PHE A 111 5.24 -2.45 11.70
C PHE A 111 5.61 -3.93 11.88
N ALA A 112 6.64 -4.23 12.66
CA ALA A 112 7.10 -5.59 12.94
C ALA A 112 6.01 -6.46 13.59
N ARG A 113 5.19 -5.88 14.50
CA ARG A 113 4.05 -6.60 15.12
C ARG A 113 2.99 -7.03 14.10
N GLN A 114 2.80 -6.31 13.00
CA GLN A 114 1.86 -6.69 11.94
C GLN A 114 2.45 -7.83 11.07
N LEU A 115 3.77 -7.95 11.01
CA LEU A 115 4.46 -9.03 10.29
C LEU A 115 4.52 -10.33 11.11
N ASP A 116 4.45 -10.26 12.43
CA ASP A 116 4.32 -11.45 13.28
C ASP A 116 2.89 -12.02 13.14
N LYS A 117 2.71 -12.87 12.12
CA LYS A 117 1.41 -13.44 11.78
C LYS A 117 0.82 -14.28 12.92
N GLN A 118 1.66 -14.93 13.74
CA GLN A 118 1.18 -15.71 14.88
C GLN A 118 0.60 -14.80 15.96
N ALA A 119 1.31 -13.75 16.35
CA ALA A 119 0.83 -12.75 17.30
C ALA A 119 -0.39 -12.00 16.75
N PHE A 120 -0.38 -11.63 15.47
CA PHE A 120 -1.49 -10.94 14.81
C PHE A 120 -2.80 -11.74 14.89
N PHE A 121 -2.83 -12.98 14.42
CA PHE A 121 -4.04 -13.81 14.43
C PHE A 121 -4.47 -14.21 15.85
N SER A 122 -3.51 -14.42 16.76
CA SER A 122 -3.82 -14.62 18.19
C SER A 122 -4.52 -13.41 18.79
N THR A 123 -4.09 -12.19 18.43
CA THR A 123 -4.73 -10.95 18.87
C THR A 123 -6.15 -10.82 18.30
N LEU A 124 -6.36 -11.11 17.02
CA LEU A 124 -7.70 -11.11 16.42
C LEU A 124 -8.64 -12.08 17.15
N ALA A 125 -8.17 -13.29 17.48
CA ALA A 125 -8.96 -14.27 18.23
C ALA A 125 -9.33 -13.75 19.63
N GLN A 126 -8.40 -13.11 20.36
CA GLN A 126 -8.66 -12.50 21.67
C GLN A 126 -9.68 -11.35 21.59
N LEU A 127 -9.69 -10.60 20.50
CA LEU A 127 -10.65 -9.53 20.24
C LEU A 127 -11.99 -10.03 19.66
N ASN A 128 -12.15 -11.34 19.47
CA ASN A 128 -13.28 -11.96 18.78
C ASN A 128 -13.53 -11.40 17.37
N ILE A 129 -12.46 -11.07 16.64
CA ILE A 129 -12.52 -10.59 15.26
C ILE A 129 -12.38 -11.79 14.33
N PRO A 130 -13.36 -12.07 13.46
CA PRO A 130 -13.32 -13.21 12.57
C PRO A 130 -12.15 -13.14 11.58
N HIS A 131 -11.48 -14.27 11.41
CA HIS A 131 -10.43 -14.46 10.41
C HIS A 131 -10.48 -15.92 9.89
N PRO A 132 -9.97 -16.22 8.70
CA PRO A 132 -9.83 -17.60 8.27
C PRO A 132 -8.91 -18.38 9.22
N GLU A 133 -9.14 -19.68 9.34
CA GLU A 133 -8.27 -20.55 10.13
C GLU A 133 -6.81 -20.45 9.66
N VAL A 134 -5.87 -20.34 10.60
CA VAL A 134 -4.45 -20.22 10.32
C VAL A 134 -3.66 -21.23 11.14
N VAL A 135 -2.71 -21.90 10.48
CA VAL A 135 -1.78 -22.83 11.14
C VAL A 135 -0.34 -22.55 10.71
N PHE A 136 0.62 -22.81 11.60
CA PHE A 136 2.04 -22.56 11.40
C PHE A 136 2.86 -23.85 11.20
N SER A 137 2.16 -24.97 11.06
CA SER A 137 2.70 -26.26 10.62
C SER A 137 1.89 -26.78 9.45
N ALA A 138 2.52 -27.53 8.55
CA ALA A 138 1.86 -28.01 7.34
C ALA A 138 0.62 -28.83 7.69
N PRO A 139 -0.56 -28.52 7.12
CA PRO A 139 -1.75 -29.33 7.29
C PRO A 139 -1.52 -30.75 6.77
N GLY A 140 -2.03 -31.75 7.51
CA GLY A 140 -1.85 -33.16 7.16
C GLY A 140 -2.61 -33.62 5.91
N CYS A 141 -3.46 -32.76 5.33
CA CYS A 141 -4.23 -33.06 4.11
C CYS A 141 -4.12 -31.88 3.12
N SER A 142 -4.14 -32.21 1.84
CA SER A 142 -4.40 -31.21 0.77
C SER A 142 -5.86 -30.75 0.86
N GLY A 143 -6.15 -29.60 0.33
CA GLY A 143 -7.49 -29.05 0.29
C GLY A 143 -7.48 -27.53 0.31
N ASP A 144 -8.52 -26.91 0.85
CA ASP A 144 -8.77 -25.48 0.80
C ASP A 144 -7.78 -24.62 1.64
N TRP A 145 -6.49 -24.96 1.55
CA TRP A 145 -5.45 -24.19 2.21
C TRP A 145 -4.63 -23.38 1.22
N LEU A 146 -4.29 -22.17 1.63
CA LEU A 146 -3.29 -21.34 0.98
C LEU A 146 -1.98 -21.42 1.74
N LEU A 147 -0.88 -21.56 1.01
CA LEU A 147 0.46 -21.35 1.51
C LEU A 147 0.81 -19.89 1.29
N LYS A 148 1.14 -19.18 2.38
CA LYS A 148 1.43 -17.74 2.37
C LYS A 148 2.83 -17.50 2.94
N PRO A 149 3.66 -16.64 2.32
CA PRO A 149 4.93 -16.24 2.92
C PRO A 149 4.70 -15.46 4.21
N MET A 150 5.59 -15.63 5.20
CA MET A 150 5.54 -14.83 6.44
C MET A 150 5.75 -13.34 6.15
N GLN A 151 6.58 -13.03 5.17
CA GLN A 151 6.87 -11.68 4.68
C GLN A 151 6.54 -11.62 3.19
N GLY A 152 5.83 -10.59 2.76
CA GLY A 152 5.43 -10.41 1.37
C GLY A 152 4.41 -9.30 1.21
N GLN A 153 4.20 -8.88 -0.01
CA GLN A 153 3.25 -7.83 -0.37
C GLN A 153 2.51 -8.17 -1.66
N GLY A 154 1.33 -7.56 -1.85
CA GLY A 154 0.60 -7.64 -3.11
C GLY A 154 0.19 -9.06 -3.53
N GLY A 155 0.12 -10.01 -2.60
CA GLY A 155 -0.27 -11.39 -2.89
C GLY A 155 0.80 -12.24 -3.57
N VAL A 156 2.01 -11.69 -3.78
CA VAL A 156 3.13 -12.43 -4.40
C VAL A 156 3.54 -13.59 -3.50
N GLY A 157 3.69 -14.79 -4.10
CA GLY A 157 4.06 -16.01 -3.39
C GLY A 157 2.90 -16.74 -2.69
N ILE A 158 1.69 -16.17 -2.68
CA ILE A 158 0.48 -16.87 -2.21
C ILE A 158 0.06 -17.90 -3.27
N LYS A 159 -0.12 -19.13 -2.84
CA LYS A 159 -0.56 -20.22 -3.73
C LYS A 159 -1.39 -21.25 -2.98
N ARG A 160 -2.15 -22.06 -3.71
CA ARG A 160 -2.85 -23.19 -3.13
C ARG A 160 -1.86 -24.24 -2.60
N TYR A 161 -2.19 -24.77 -1.44
CA TYR A 161 -1.37 -25.82 -0.81
C TYR A 161 -1.78 -27.21 -1.30
N TYR A 162 -0.79 -27.99 -1.68
CA TYR A 162 -0.92 -29.40 -1.99
C TYR A 162 0.00 -30.20 -1.06
N ALA A 163 -0.55 -31.24 -0.40
CA ALA A 163 0.19 -32.05 0.55
C ALA A 163 1.43 -32.69 -0.10
N GLY A 164 2.57 -32.66 0.64
CA GLY A 164 3.85 -33.19 0.16
C GLY A 164 4.77 -32.17 -0.50
N GLY A 165 4.30 -30.93 -0.74
CA GLY A 165 5.13 -29.83 -1.22
C GLY A 165 5.95 -29.21 -0.07
N GLY A 166 7.27 -29.27 -0.14
CA GLY A 166 8.16 -28.55 0.80
C GLY A 166 8.12 -27.05 0.57
N ALA A 167 8.09 -26.25 1.64
CA ALA A 167 8.29 -24.80 1.58
C ALA A 167 9.79 -24.49 1.75
N LYS A 168 10.37 -23.70 0.82
CA LYS A 168 11.77 -23.27 0.88
C LYS A 168 11.98 -22.00 1.73
N ALA A 169 10.90 -21.30 2.09
CA ALA A 169 10.93 -20.05 2.86
C ALA A 169 10.04 -20.18 4.10
N ALA A 170 10.16 -19.23 5.03
CA ALA A 170 9.27 -19.12 6.17
C ALA A 170 7.83 -18.82 5.68
N VAL A 171 6.89 -19.72 5.99
CA VAL A 171 5.51 -19.69 5.51
C VAL A 171 4.53 -20.05 6.63
N TYR A 172 3.27 -19.71 6.41
CA TYR A 172 2.14 -20.19 7.19
C TYR A 172 1.02 -20.66 6.24
N TRP A 173 0.06 -21.39 6.77
CA TRP A 173 -1.09 -21.86 6.02
C TRP A 173 -2.34 -21.17 6.51
N GLN A 174 -3.14 -20.67 5.59
CA GLN A 174 -4.42 -20.05 5.85
C GLN A 174 -5.51 -20.79 5.09
N LYS A 175 -6.61 -21.09 5.75
CA LYS A 175 -7.79 -21.67 5.09
C LYS A 175 -8.26 -20.74 3.99
N PHE A 176 -8.48 -21.30 2.79
CA PHE A 176 -9.03 -20.51 1.69
C PHE A 176 -10.46 -20.09 2.02
N GLN A 177 -10.71 -18.81 2.00
CA GLN A 177 -12.04 -18.24 2.17
C GLN A 177 -12.51 -17.72 0.81
N ALA A 178 -13.54 -18.36 0.24
CA ALA A 178 -14.21 -17.85 -0.95
C ALA A 178 -14.99 -16.57 -0.57
N GLY A 179 -15.07 -15.62 -1.49
CA GLY A 179 -15.79 -14.36 -1.25
C GLY A 179 -15.22 -13.20 -2.05
N THR A 180 -15.75 -12.01 -1.80
CA THR A 180 -15.26 -10.77 -2.42
C THR A 180 -14.16 -10.16 -1.55
N GLN A 181 -13.04 -9.82 -2.19
CA GLN A 181 -11.93 -9.14 -1.53
C GLN A 181 -12.27 -7.66 -1.35
N HIS A 182 -12.06 -7.17 -0.14
CA HIS A 182 -12.29 -5.79 0.23
C HIS A 182 -11.12 -5.23 1.03
N SER A 183 -11.03 -3.90 1.07
CA SER A 183 -10.20 -3.22 2.06
C SER A 183 -10.94 -2.03 2.68
N ALA A 184 -10.52 -1.66 3.89
CA ALA A 184 -10.88 -0.40 4.51
C ALA A 184 -9.62 0.46 4.62
N LEU A 185 -9.58 1.61 3.92
CA LEU A 185 -8.56 2.63 4.14
C LEU A 185 -8.94 3.43 5.37
N PHE A 186 -8.03 3.62 6.31
CA PHE A 186 -8.29 4.35 7.54
C PHE A 186 -7.09 5.17 8.01
N LEU A 187 -7.39 6.25 8.72
CA LEU A 187 -6.44 7.10 9.42
C LEU A 187 -6.53 6.80 10.92
N ALA A 188 -5.39 6.70 11.59
CA ALA A 188 -5.28 6.41 13.01
C ALA A 188 -4.26 7.33 13.70
N ASP A 189 -4.44 7.60 15.00
CA ASP A 189 -3.54 8.41 15.81
C ASP A 189 -2.90 7.63 16.99
N GLY A 190 -3.11 6.32 17.03
CA GLY A 190 -2.67 5.42 18.10
C GLY A 190 -3.79 5.02 19.06
N GLU A 191 -4.87 5.79 19.14
CA GLU A 191 -6.02 5.56 20.03
C GLU A 191 -7.34 5.55 19.25
N GLN A 192 -7.50 6.48 18.32
CA GLN A 192 -8.72 6.67 17.54
C GLN A 192 -8.50 6.28 16.08
N VAL A 193 -9.61 5.97 15.41
CA VAL A 193 -9.63 5.63 13.99
C VAL A 193 -10.71 6.43 13.26
N GLN A 194 -10.35 6.88 12.06
CA GLN A 194 -11.31 7.37 11.07
C GLN A 194 -11.21 6.51 9.81
N VAL A 195 -12.30 5.83 9.47
CA VAL A 195 -12.39 5.13 8.19
C VAL A 195 -12.57 6.17 7.08
N ILE A 196 -11.63 6.17 6.13
CA ILE A 196 -11.66 7.03 4.95
C ILE A 196 -12.65 6.46 3.92
N GLY A 197 -12.56 5.16 3.70
CA GLY A 197 -13.50 4.48 2.82
C GLY A 197 -13.28 2.98 2.75
N PHE A 198 -14.26 2.31 2.15
CA PHE A 198 -14.25 0.89 1.88
C PHE A 198 -14.09 0.65 0.39
N ASN A 199 -13.24 -0.30 0.04
CA ASN A 199 -12.88 -0.60 -1.33
C ASN A 199 -13.18 -2.06 -1.68
N THR A 200 -13.49 -2.32 -2.93
CA THR A 200 -13.44 -3.66 -3.51
C THR A 200 -12.13 -3.82 -4.24
N GLN A 201 -11.45 -4.95 -4.01
CA GLN A 201 -10.18 -5.29 -4.63
C GLN A 201 -10.34 -6.54 -5.49
N TRP A 202 -9.42 -6.72 -6.43
CA TRP A 202 -9.30 -7.96 -7.19
C TRP A 202 -7.84 -8.32 -7.44
N SER A 203 -7.62 -9.61 -7.58
CA SER A 203 -6.34 -10.20 -7.92
C SER A 203 -6.37 -10.82 -9.31
N VAL A 204 -5.20 -11.02 -9.89
CA VAL A 204 -4.98 -11.69 -11.15
C VAL A 204 -4.09 -12.92 -10.95
N ARG A 205 -4.31 -13.95 -11.74
CA ARG A 205 -3.42 -15.09 -11.85
C ARG A 205 -2.43 -14.85 -12.97
N LEU A 206 -1.16 -14.64 -12.63
CA LEU A 206 -0.08 -14.42 -13.58
C LEU A 206 0.64 -15.74 -13.97
N SER A 207 0.66 -16.71 -13.06
CA SER A 207 1.25 -18.03 -13.27
C SER A 207 0.68 -19.05 -12.27
N GLU A 208 1.13 -20.30 -12.33
CA GLU A 208 0.75 -21.33 -11.35
C GLU A 208 1.24 -21.02 -9.92
N THR A 209 2.31 -20.23 -9.79
CA THR A 209 2.89 -19.85 -8.51
C THR A 209 2.52 -18.42 -8.08
N GLN A 210 1.78 -17.69 -8.90
CA GLN A 210 1.34 -16.31 -8.69
C GLN A 210 -0.16 -16.19 -8.98
N GLU A 211 -0.98 -16.79 -8.11
CA GLU A 211 -2.42 -16.95 -8.33
C GLU A 211 -3.24 -15.77 -7.76
N PHE A 212 -2.71 -15.08 -6.78
CA PHE A 212 -3.45 -14.05 -6.01
C PHE A 212 -2.77 -12.68 -6.04
N VAL A 213 -2.12 -12.33 -7.15
CA VAL A 213 -1.41 -11.05 -7.27
C VAL A 213 -2.41 -9.91 -7.36
N PHE A 214 -2.24 -8.89 -6.50
CA PHE A 214 -3.08 -7.68 -6.52
C PHE A 214 -3.08 -7.07 -7.92
N SER A 215 -4.27 -6.79 -8.44
CA SER A 215 -4.42 -6.22 -9.78
C SER A 215 -5.15 -4.89 -9.77
N GLY A 216 -6.11 -4.69 -8.87
CA GLY A 216 -6.83 -3.43 -8.87
C GLY A 216 -7.73 -3.22 -7.66
N VAL A 217 -8.23 -1.99 -7.55
CA VAL A 217 -9.06 -1.54 -6.43
C VAL A 217 -10.01 -0.43 -6.90
N ILE A 218 -11.23 -0.42 -6.35
CA ILE A 218 -12.25 0.61 -6.58
C ILE A 218 -12.84 1.05 -5.24
N ASN A 219 -13.08 2.36 -5.09
CA ASN A 219 -13.68 2.96 -3.88
C ASN A 219 -15.20 2.71 -3.75
N SER A 220 -15.64 1.53 -4.09
CA SER A 220 -17.03 1.10 -4.03
C SER A 220 -17.14 -0.31 -3.50
N VAL A 221 -18.15 -0.55 -2.68
CA VAL A 221 -18.38 -1.87 -2.05
C VAL A 221 -19.84 -2.22 -1.98
N GLY A 222 -20.15 -3.50 -2.15
CA GLY A 222 -21.48 -4.06 -1.93
C GLY A 222 -21.81 -4.36 -0.45
N LEU A 223 -21.12 -3.74 0.52
CA LEU A 223 -21.34 -3.97 1.93
C LEU A 223 -22.52 -3.15 2.47
N SER A 224 -23.34 -3.77 3.31
CA SER A 224 -24.39 -3.08 4.05
C SER A 224 -23.83 -2.08 5.06
N SER A 225 -24.62 -1.12 5.50
CA SER A 225 -24.24 -0.19 6.56
C SER A 225 -23.91 -0.92 7.88
N GLN A 226 -24.56 -2.05 8.16
CA GLN A 226 -24.28 -2.89 9.33
C GLN A 226 -22.88 -3.50 9.25
N HIS A 227 -22.50 -4.11 8.11
CA HIS A 227 -21.16 -4.69 7.94
C HIS A 227 -20.06 -3.63 7.99
N LYS A 228 -20.30 -2.43 7.41
CA LYS A 228 -19.37 -1.30 7.53
C LYS A 228 -19.21 -0.85 9.00
N ALA A 229 -20.28 -0.80 9.77
CA ALA A 229 -20.23 -0.46 11.18
C ALA A 229 -19.50 -1.52 12.02
N GLU A 230 -19.69 -2.80 11.71
CA GLU A 230 -19.00 -3.92 12.34
C GLU A 230 -17.48 -3.83 12.11
N ILE A 231 -17.04 -3.68 10.84
CA ILE A 231 -15.61 -3.54 10.51
C ILE A 231 -15.01 -2.28 11.15
N THR A 232 -15.77 -1.18 11.20
CA THR A 232 -15.35 0.04 11.91
C THR A 232 -15.19 -0.23 13.41
N GLY A 233 -16.06 -1.06 13.99
CA GLY A 233 -15.96 -1.52 15.39
C GLY A 233 -14.67 -2.33 15.63
N TRP A 234 -14.28 -3.21 14.72
CA TRP A 234 -13.02 -3.95 14.80
C TRP A 234 -11.81 -3.02 14.73
N LEU A 235 -11.82 -2.05 13.82
CA LEU A 235 -10.74 -1.06 13.71
C LEU A 235 -10.59 -0.24 15.01
N LYS A 236 -11.69 0.14 15.68
CA LYS A 236 -11.65 0.83 16.97
C LYS A 236 -11.00 -0.01 18.08
N GLN A 237 -11.09 -1.34 17.99
CA GLN A 237 -10.42 -2.24 18.93
C GLN A 237 -8.95 -2.46 18.55
N MET A 238 -8.66 -2.64 17.25
CA MET A 238 -7.32 -2.95 16.76
C MET A 238 -6.36 -1.76 16.87
N VAL A 239 -6.82 -0.53 16.57
CA VAL A 239 -5.94 0.65 16.55
C VAL A 239 -5.20 0.85 17.87
N PRO A 240 -5.83 0.90 19.05
CA PRO A 240 -5.07 1.06 20.31
C PRO A 240 -4.23 -0.16 20.67
N VAL A 241 -4.68 -1.38 20.36
CA VAL A 241 -3.94 -2.61 20.68
C VAL A 241 -2.64 -2.68 19.88
N PHE A 242 -2.68 -2.32 18.61
CA PHE A 242 -1.49 -2.31 17.75
C PHE A 242 -0.76 -0.96 17.75
N ALA A 243 -1.32 0.09 18.36
CA ALA A 243 -0.83 1.47 18.37
C ALA A 243 -0.60 2.04 16.94
N LEU A 244 -1.55 1.79 16.04
CA LEU A 244 -1.47 2.21 14.63
C LEU A 244 -1.57 3.72 14.48
N LYS A 245 -0.72 4.30 13.61
CA LYS A 245 -0.70 5.74 13.31
C LYS A 245 -0.69 6.01 11.81
N GLY A 246 -1.19 7.17 11.41
CA GLY A 246 -1.26 7.58 10.01
C GLY A 246 -2.24 6.77 9.19
N LEU A 247 -2.02 6.75 7.88
CA LEU A 247 -2.81 5.95 6.93
C LEU A 247 -2.40 4.48 6.99
N ASN A 248 -3.42 3.63 7.04
CA ASN A 248 -3.31 2.18 7.05
C ASN A 248 -4.44 1.58 6.21
N SER A 249 -4.34 0.30 5.84
CA SER A 249 -5.47 -0.44 5.29
C SER A 249 -5.66 -1.79 5.97
N LEU A 250 -6.93 -2.15 6.16
CA LEU A 250 -7.36 -3.47 6.61
C LEU A 250 -7.86 -4.25 5.41
N ASP A 251 -7.26 -5.38 5.10
CA ASP A 251 -7.71 -6.27 4.04
C ASP A 251 -8.57 -7.41 4.63
N PHE A 252 -9.71 -7.68 3.98
CA PHE A 252 -10.66 -8.70 4.45
C PHE A 252 -11.43 -9.31 3.27
N ILE A 253 -12.02 -10.49 3.50
CA ILE A 253 -12.96 -11.14 2.57
C ILE A 253 -14.36 -11.06 3.17
N HIS A 254 -15.34 -10.74 2.33
CA HIS A 254 -16.76 -10.81 2.69
C HIS A 254 -17.45 -11.92 1.91
N ALA A 255 -18.10 -12.84 2.64
CA ALA A 255 -18.83 -13.96 2.09
C ALA A 255 -20.01 -14.33 3.01
N ASP A 256 -21.15 -14.65 2.42
CA ASP A 256 -22.33 -15.17 3.12
C ASP A 256 -22.77 -14.33 4.33
N GLY A 257 -22.63 -12.98 4.21
CA GLY A 257 -22.98 -12.06 5.26
C GLY A 257 -21.96 -11.94 6.41
N CYS A 258 -20.80 -12.57 6.29
CA CYS A 258 -19.70 -12.49 7.26
C CYS A 258 -18.45 -11.89 6.63
N SER A 259 -17.67 -11.16 7.41
CA SER A 259 -16.37 -10.63 6.99
C SER A 259 -15.24 -11.29 7.78
N TYR A 260 -14.13 -11.57 7.11
CA TYR A 260 -12.97 -12.27 7.67
C TYR A 260 -11.71 -11.45 7.41
N VAL A 261 -11.05 -11.00 8.47
CA VAL A 261 -9.82 -10.19 8.38
C VAL A 261 -8.67 -11.04 7.87
N LEU A 262 -7.91 -10.50 6.92
CA LEU A 262 -6.72 -11.14 6.36
C LEU A 262 -5.44 -10.54 6.92
N GLU A 263 -5.30 -9.20 6.83
CA GLU A 263 -4.11 -8.49 7.29
C GLU A 263 -4.36 -6.98 7.46
N ILE A 264 -3.45 -6.33 8.18
CA ILE A 264 -3.31 -4.87 8.20
C ILE A 264 -2.05 -4.52 7.42
N ASN A 265 -2.16 -3.54 6.53
CA ASN A 265 -1.03 -2.87 5.89
C ASN A 265 -0.75 -1.57 6.67
N PRO A 266 0.30 -1.51 7.51
CA PRO A 266 0.55 -0.36 8.40
C PRO A 266 1.27 0.79 7.67
N ARG A 267 0.75 1.21 6.53
CA ARG A 267 1.30 2.23 5.63
C ARG A 267 0.24 2.75 4.66
N PRO A 268 0.50 3.88 3.96
CA PRO A 268 -0.31 4.29 2.81
C PRO A 268 -0.39 3.18 1.76
N SER A 269 -1.58 2.83 1.33
CA SER A 269 -1.86 1.78 0.34
C SER A 269 -2.33 2.37 -0.99
N ALA A 270 -2.33 1.57 -2.07
CA ALA A 270 -2.75 2.01 -3.40
C ALA A 270 -4.15 2.64 -3.43
N SER A 271 -5.04 2.24 -2.50
CA SER A 271 -6.37 2.84 -2.38
C SER A 271 -6.38 4.30 -1.94
N MET A 272 -5.27 4.83 -1.39
CA MET A 272 -5.17 6.26 -1.02
C MET A 272 -5.49 7.18 -2.21
N GLN A 273 -5.03 6.84 -3.41
CA GLN A 273 -5.23 7.65 -4.62
C GLN A 273 -6.68 7.64 -5.17
N LEU A 274 -7.57 6.89 -4.55
CA LEU A 274 -8.99 6.86 -4.91
C LEU A 274 -9.81 7.91 -4.14
N TYR A 275 -9.19 8.66 -3.25
CA TYR A 275 -9.83 9.58 -2.31
C TYR A 275 -9.20 10.97 -2.38
N ASP A 276 -9.63 11.86 -1.49
CA ASP A 276 -9.23 13.27 -1.47
C ASP A 276 -7.71 13.49 -1.39
N GLU A 277 -7.25 14.58 -1.99
CA GLU A 277 -5.83 14.93 -2.11
C GLU A 277 -5.16 15.32 -0.78
N ASP A 278 -5.92 15.62 0.27
CA ASP A 278 -5.39 16.05 1.57
C ASP A 278 -4.90 14.89 2.47
N LEU A 279 -5.10 13.63 2.05
CA LEU A 279 -4.80 12.45 2.86
C LEU A 279 -3.33 12.36 3.28
N LEU A 280 -2.38 12.84 2.46
CA LEU A 280 -0.98 12.84 2.84
C LEU A 280 -0.71 13.83 3.99
N ILE A 281 -1.29 15.01 3.95
CA ILE A 281 -1.15 16.01 5.04
C ILE A 281 -1.78 15.49 6.33
N ARG A 282 -2.93 14.82 6.22
CA ARG A 282 -3.60 14.19 7.37
C ARG A 282 -2.77 13.03 7.94
N HIS A 283 -2.13 12.22 7.07
CA HIS A 283 -1.19 11.18 7.48
C HIS A 283 -0.03 11.78 8.27
N VAL A 284 0.60 12.82 7.75
CA VAL A 284 1.69 13.54 8.41
C VAL A 284 1.22 14.12 9.75
N GLY A 285 0.03 14.74 9.80
CA GLY A 285 -0.54 15.28 11.03
C GLY A 285 -0.80 14.22 12.11
N ALA A 286 -1.27 13.04 11.72
CA ALA A 286 -1.55 11.92 12.64
C ALA A 286 -0.29 11.20 13.14
N THR A 287 0.84 11.34 12.44
CA THR A 287 2.10 10.66 12.78
C THR A 287 3.12 11.58 13.45
N SER A 288 2.97 12.89 13.28
CA SER A 288 3.83 13.87 13.95
C SER A 288 3.59 13.85 15.47
N VAL A 289 4.67 13.87 16.24
CA VAL A 289 4.59 14.14 17.69
C VAL A 289 4.26 15.62 17.82
N ALA A 290 3.00 15.96 17.97
CA ALA A 290 2.55 17.33 18.13
C ALA A 290 3.20 17.94 19.36
N LEU A 291 3.91 19.07 19.20
CA LEU A 291 4.23 19.98 20.31
C LEU A 291 2.89 20.61 20.78
N PRO A 292 2.59 20.63 22.10
CA PRO A 292 1.24 20.92 22.61
C PRO A 292 0.80 22.37 22.58
N SER A 293 1.33 23.30 21.82
CA SER A 293 0.97 24.70 22.08
C SER A 293 0.69 25.65 20.92
N GLU A 294 0.80 25.24 19.64
CA GLU A 294 0.47 26.19 18.55
C GLU A 294 -0.40 25.61 17.43
N ALA A 295 -0.86 24.39 17.54
CA ALA A 295 -1.73 23.72 16.56
C ALA A 295 -3.22 24.14 16.67
N GLY A 296 -3.52 25.32 17.14
CA GLY A 296 -4.90 25.84 17.25
C GLY A 296 -5.62 26.09 15.92
N ARG A 297 -5.08 25.64 14.78
CA ARG A 297 -5.70 25.73 13.43
C ARG A 297 -5.44 24.57 12.48
N LEU A 298 -4.71 23.54 12.86
CA LEU A 298 -4.82 22.28 12.16
C LEU A 298 -6.10 21.63 12.70
N GLN A 299 -7.13 21.64 11.87
CA GLN A 299 -8.36 20.93 12.14
C GLN A 299 -7.99 19.51 12.56
N SER A 300 -8.65 18.97 13.57
CA SER A 300 -8.40 17.60 14.05
C SER A 300 -8.18 16.67 12.84
N PRO A 301 -7.10 15.87 12.79
CA PRO A 301 -6.85 14.97 11.64
C PRO A 301 -8.03 14.03 11.34
N LEU A 302 -8.96 13.91 12.27
CA LEU A 302 -10.16 13.09 12.20
C LEU A 302 -11.46 13.86 11.87
N GLN A 303 -11.40 14.95 11.08
CA GLN A 303 -12.62 15.66 10.65
C GLN A 303 -13.35 14.93 9.51
N SER A 304 -14.68 15.21 9.41
CA SER A 304 -15.56 14.56 8.43
C SER A 304 -15.11 14.79 6.99
N LEU A 305 -15.03 13.70 6.22
CA LEU A 305 -14.80 13.73 4.77
C LEU A 305 -16.00 14.31 4.04
N THR A 306 -15.73 15.12 3.02
CA THR A 306 -16.73 15.48 2.02
C THR A 306 -17.19 14.22 1.27
N LYS A 307 -18.49 14.13 0.99
CA LYS A 307 -19.06 12.96 0.32
C LYS A 307 -18.47 12.86 -1.09
N GLN A 308 -17.74 11.80 -1.36
CA GLN A 308 -17.19 11.51 -2.66
C GLN A 308 -18.34 11.31 -3.68
N SER A 309 -18.34 12.09 -4.76
CA SER A 309 -19.42 12.09 -5.75
C SER A 309 -19.22 11.06 -6.87
N GLU A 310 -17.98 10.57 -7.07
CA GLU A 310 -17.61 9.70 -8.18
C GLU A 310 -16.96 8.41 -7.70
N ASN A 311 -17.18 7.32 -8.45
CA ASN A 311 -16.45 6.08 -8.24
C ASN A 311 -15.13 6.16 -9.02
N THR A 312 -14.05 5.89 -8.31
CA THR A 312 -12.69 5.87 -8.86
C THR A 312 -12.11 4.48 -8.72
N GLY A 313 -11.51 3.98 -9.79
CA GLY A 313 -10.81 2.70 -9.81
C GLY A 313 -9.39 2.83 -10.30
N TYR A 314 -8.51 2.04 -9.75
CA TYR A 314 -7.10 1.91 -10.09
C TYR A 314 -6.79 0.46 -10.43
N GLN A 315 -5.98 0.23 -11.46
CA GLN A 315 -5.59 -1.11 -11.89
C GLN A 315 -4.16 -1.12 -12.43
N ILE A 316 -3.42 -2.17 -12.11
CA ILE A 316 -2.10 -2.47 -12.68
C ILE A 316 -2.30 -3.28 -13.95
N VAL A 317 -1.64 -2.89 -15.02
CA VAL A 317 -1.57 -3.64 -16.28
C VAL A 317 -0.31 -4.49 -16.25
N TYR A 318 -0.49 -5.80 -16.33
CA TYR A 318 0.61 -6.77 -16.34
C TYR A 318 0.94 -7.23 -17.76
N ALA A 319 2.22 -7.48 -18.03
CA ALA A 319 2.69 -8.01 -19.30
C ALA A 319 2.25 -9.47 -19.46
N GLU A 320 1.51 -9.78 -20.53
CA GLU A 320 1.08 -11.14 -20.88
C GLU A 320 2.21 -11.93 -21.59
N ARG A 321 3.17 -11.21 -22.14
CA ARG A 321 4.40 -11.71 -22.77
C ARG A 321 5.55 -10.75 -22.52
N ASP A 322 6.77 -11.20 -22.78
CA ASP A 322 7.94 -10.31 -22.75
C ASP A 322 7.79 -9.24 -23.83
N LEU A 323 7.99 -7.97 -23.47
CA LEU A 323 7.92 -6.84 -24.37
C LEU A 323 8.95 -5.77 -23.99
N ILE A 324 9.36 -4.99 -24.98
CA ILE A 324 10.20 -3.81 -24.79
C ILE A 324 9.33 -2.59 -25.05
N ILE A 325 9.40 -1.60 -24.15
CA ILE A 325 8.67 -0.34 -24.33
C ILE A 325 9.22 0.36 -25.58
N PRO A 326 8.35 0.65 -26.57
CA PRO A 326 8.80 1.26 -27.82
C PRO A 326 9.34 2.67 -27.62
N ASP A 327 10.26 3.08 -28.52
CA ASP A 327 10.69 4.47 -28.56
C ASP A 327 9.52 5.37 -28.94
N HIS A 328 9.41 6.52 -28.23
CA HIS A 328 8.34 7.51 -28.46
C HIS A 328 6.92 6.98 -28.26
N PHE A 329 6.74 5.96 -27.40
CA PHE A 329 5.39 5.52 -27.03
C PHE A 329 4.67 6.64 -26.26
N GLU A 330 3.55 7.09 -26.81
CA GLU A 330 2.73 8.14 -26.21
C GLU A 330 1.76 7.53 -25.19
N TRP A 331 2.08 7.71 -23.90
CA TRP A 331 1.24 7.25 -22.82
C TRP A 331 -0.01 8.14 -22.68
N PRO A 332 -1.22 7.57 -22.67
CA PRO A 332 -2.42 8.34 -22.36
C PRO A 332 -2.39 8.97 -20.96
N ASP A 333 -3.02 10.13 -20.75
CA ASP A 333 -3.03 10.89 -19.49
C ASP A 333 -3.58 10.12 -18.28
N TRP A 334 -4.33 9.06 -18.52
CA TRP A 334 -4.86 8.18 -17.49
C TRP A 334 -3.96 7.00 -17.15
N CYS A 335 -2.77 6.92 -17.74
CA CYS A 335 -1.71 5.98 -17.36
C CYS A 335 -0.81 6.60 -16.31
N MET A 336 -0.27 5.75 -15.45
CA MET A 336 0.63 6.09 -14.34
C MET A 336 1.68 4.98 -14.17
N ASP A 337 2.69 5.23 -13.33
CA ASP A 337 3.81 4.31 -13.13
C ASP A 337 4.46 3.96 -14.48
N LEU A 338 4.88 5.02 -15.21
CA LEU A 338 5.24 4.95 -16.62
C LEU A 338 6.69 4.48 -16.83
N PRO A 339 6.92 3.33 -17.48
CA PRO A 339 8.27 2.86 -17.79
C PRO A 339 8.93 3.74 -18.87
N LYS A 340 10.25 3.66 -18.98
CA LYS A 340 11.04 4.37 -19.99
C LYS A 340 11.05 3.60 -21.32
N SER A 341 11.24 4.32 -22.42
CA SER A 341 11.60 3.70 -23.70
C SER A 341 12.79 2.77 -23.54
N GLY A 342 12.69 1.58 -24.11
CA GLY A 342 13.71 0.54 -24.04
C GLY A 342 13.64 -0.35 -22.79
N ASP A 343 12.81 -0.02 -21.79
CA ASP A 343 12.62 -0.89 -20.63
C ASP A 343 12.01 -2.23 -21.05
N MET A 344 12.55 -3.31 -20.49
CA MET A 344 12.07 -4.67 -20.69
C MET A 344 11.03 -5.02 -19.63
N CYS A 345 9.79 -5.25 -20.02
CA CYS A 345 8.73 -5.81 -19.18
C CYS A 345 8.61 -7.30 -19.49
N ARG A 346 8.97 -8.15 -18.53
CA ARG A 346 8.83 -9.61 -18.69
C ARG A 346 7.40 -10.06 -18.37
N THR A 347 7.03 -11.19 -18.93
CA THR A 347 5.75 -11.84 -18.62
C THR A 347 5.45 -11.86 -17.12
N GLY A 348 4.29 -11.34 -16.73
CA GLY A 348 3.86 -11.22 -15.33
C GLY A 348 4.44 -10.01 -14.57
N GLN A 349 5.27 -9.17 -15.17
CA GLN A 349 5.70 -7.91 -14.57
C GLN A 349 4.70 -6.79 -14.89
N PRO A 350 4.56 -5.77 -14.00
CA PRO A 350 3.74 -4.60 -14.28
C PRO A 350 4.34 -3.82 -15.45
N ILE A 351 3.47 -3.34 -16.34
CA ILE A 351 3.82 -2.42 -17.43
C ILE A 351 3.59 -0.98 -16.97
N CYS A 352 2.38 -0.70 -16.54
CA CYS A 352 1.93 0.59 -16.04
C CYS A 352 0.71 0.40 -15.14
N SER A 353 0.24 1.49 -14.55
CA SER A 353 -1.05 1.52 -13.87
C SER A 353 -2.03 2.42 -14.63
N ILE A 354 -3.32 2.16 -14.45
CA ILE A 354 -4.40 2.94 -15.08
C ILE A 354 -5.44 3.36 -14.05
N ILE A 355 -6.03 4.53 -14.26
CA ILE A 355 -7.10 5.06 -13.42
C ILE A 355 -8.36 5.33 -14.24
N ALA A 356 -9.53 5.16 -13.64
CA ALA A 356 -10.81 5.46 -14.24
C ALA A 356 -11.76 6.12 -13.23
N HIS A 357 -12.56 7.07 -13.70
CA HIS A 357 -13.55 7.80 -12.91
C HIS A 357 -14.89 7.73 -13.60
N GLN A 358 -15.94 7.30 -12.89
CA GLN A 358 -17.30 7.19 -13.44
C GLN A 358 -18.34 7.36 -12.33
N ASN A 359 -19.59 7.62 -12.73
CA ASN A 359 -20.71 7.79 -11.81
C ASN A 359 -21.14 6.50 -11.08
N ASN A 360 -20.73 5.33 -11.56
CA ASN A 360 -21.03 4.04 -10.93
C ASN A 360 -19.88 3.05 -11.07
N SER A 361 -19.81 2.10 -10.15
CA SER A 361 -18.72 1.13 -10.05
C SER A 361 -18.60 0.19 -11.26
N ARG A 362 -19.73 -0.21 -11.87
CA ARG A 362 -19.72 -1.08 -13.04
C ARG A 362 -19.04 -0.41 -14.23
N SER A 363 -19.41 0.85 -14.49
CA SER A 363 -18.79 1.62 -15.58
C SER A 363 -17.30 1.90 -15.34
N VAL A 364 -16.87 2.03 -14.07
CA VAL A 364 -15.43 2.12 -13.75
C VAL A 364 -14.70 0.85 -14.17
N VAL A 365 -15.22 -0.32 -13.78
CA VAL A 365 -14.58 -1.61 -14.12
C VAL A 365 -14.56 -1.83 -15.63
N GLU A 366 -15.66 -1.55 -16.34
CA GLU A 366 -15.73 -1.64 -17.80
C GLU A 366 -14.71 -0.71 -18.49
N GLN A 367 -14.54 0.51 -17.96
CA GLN A 367 -13.54 1.46 -18.48
C GLN A 367 -12.11 1.00 -18.19
N LEU A 368 -11.82 0.46 -17.01
CA LEU A 368 -10.49 -0.09 -16.71
C LEU A 368 -10.12 -1.24 -17.66
N LEU A 369 -11.06 -2.16 -17.92
CA LEU A 369 -10.84 -3.26 -18.87
C LEU A 369 -10.60 -2.73 -20.30
N THR A 370 -11.37 -1.74 -20.73
CA THR A 370 -11.18 -1.11 -22.05
C THR A 370 -9.81 -0.44 -22.17
N LYS A 371 -9.39 0.31 -21.14
CA LYS A 371 -8.08 0.98 -21.08
C LYS A 371 -6.94 -0.04 -21.09
N GLN A 372 -7.04 -1.12 -20.32
CA GLN A 372 -6.07 -2.21 -20.32
C GLN A 372 -5.90 -2.80 -21.72
N GLN A 373 -7.01 -3.17 -22.38
CA GLN A 373 -6.97 -3.73 -23.75
C GLN A 373 -6.35 -2.76 -24.75
N LEU A 374 -6.64 -1.45 -24.63
CA LEU A 374 -6.06 -0.43 -25.48
C LEU A 374 -4.53 -0.38 -25.33
N ILE A 375 -4.01 -0.31 -24.10
CA ILE A 375 -2.56 -0.29 -23.86
C ILE A 375 -1.89 -1.55 -24.41
N ILE A 376 -2.41 -2.73 -24.08
CA ILE A 376 -1.84 -4.00 -24.56
C ILE A 376 -1.84 -4.02 -26.11
N SER A 377 -2.96 -3.68 -26.76
CA SER A 377 -3.07 -3.68 -28.21
C SER A 377 -2.17 -2.64 -28.89
N GLN A 378 -1.90 -1.50 -28.25
CA GLN A 378 -0.98 -0.50 -28.77
C GLN A 378 0.47 -0.97 -28.67
N LEU A 379 0.88 -1.54 -27.53
CA LEU A 379 2.23 -2.08 -27.35
C LEU A 379 2.52 -3.32 -28.22
N GLU A 380 1.49 -4.05 -28.63
CA GLU A 380 1.62 -5.22 -29.52
C GLU A 380 1.85 -4.87 -31.00
N ARG A 381 1.62 -3.62 -31.38
CA ARG A 381 1.81 -3.16 -32.77
C ARG A 381 3.28 -2.87 -33.12
N PHE A 382 4.12 -2.79 -32.11
CA PHE A 382 5.55 -2.61 -32.21
C PHE A 382 6.30 -3.92 -32.03
#